data_7d96f9e7ccc6ada7c7baf442cba6e46f
#
_entry.id   7d96f9e7ccc6ada7c7baf442cba6e46f
#
_cell.length_a   1.000
_cell.length_b   1.000
_cell.length_c   1.000
_cell.angle_alpha   90.00
_cell.angle_beta   90.00
_cell.angle_gamma   90.00
#
_symmetry.space_group_name_H-M   'P 1'
#
loop_
_entity.id
_entity.type
_entity.pdbx_description
1 polymer ?
#
loop_
_entity_poly.entity_id
_entity_poly.type
_entity_poly.pdbx_seq_one_letter_code
_entity_poly.pdbx_strand_id
1 'polypeptide(L)'
;RVNPMKSTRDGMLRDLQRLGIAASPMALSPLGIRVQERLSLTRLPGLKTGEIEIQDEGSQLVAALVDAKPGDRVVDFCAGAGGKTLALAAQMQNRGHIIACDVNETRLKRAAERLRRAGLHNVETRVLTSETDRWVKRHKASFDRVLIDAPCSGTGTWRRNPDARWRAPDLGLAGLVAL
;
A
#
# COMPACT_ATOMS: atom_id res chain seq x y z
N ARG A 1 -9.19 2.92 1.77
CA ARG A 1 -8.63 3.04 3.13
C ARG A 1 -8.52 4.52 3.50
N VAL A 2 -9.00 4.86 4.68
CA VAL A 2 -8.84 6.20 5.25
C VAL A 2 -7.42 6.36 5.80
N ASN A 3 -6.88 7.55 5.67
CA ASN A 3 -5.62 7.96 6.28
C ASN A 3 -5.90 8.55 7.67
N PRO A 4 -5.59 7.84 8.77
CA PRO A 4 -5.91 8.28 10.12
C PRO A 4 -5.15 9.53 10.56
N MET A 5 -4.11 9.94 9.81
CA MET A 5 -3.38 11.19 10.04
C MET A 5 -4.15 12.43 9.57
N LYS A 6 -5.19 12.25 8.73
CA LYS A 6 -5.92 13.37 8.11
C LYS A 6 -7.43 13.30 8.30
N SER A 7 -8.00 12.11 8.48
CA SER A 7 -9.45 11.94 8.57
C SER A 7 -9.81 10.72 9.42
N THR A 8 -11.09 10.58 9.71
CA THR A 8 -11.65 9.41 10.38
C THR A 8 -12.56 8.64 9.42
N ARG A 9 -12.71 7.33 9.65
CA ARG A 9 -13.62 6.49 8.83
C ARG A 9 -15.05 7.02 8.83
N ASP A 10 -15.56 7.39 10.00
CA ASP A 10 -16.93 7.87 10.15
C ASP A 10 -17.12 9.26 9.52
N GLY A 11 -16.11 10.14 9.60
CA GLY A 11 -16.10 11.41 8.90
C GLY A 11 -16.21 11.21 7.39
N MET A 12 -15.35 10.36 6.83
CA MET A 12 -15.37 10.06 5.40
C MET A 12 -16.66 9.38 4.93
N LEU A 13 -17.25 8.51 5.76
CA LEU A 13 -18.56 7.90 5.44
C LEU A 13 -19.66 8.96 5.37
N ARG A 14 -19.70 9.93 6.29
CA ARG A 14 -20.65 11.05 6.24
C ARG A 14 -20.47 11.91 4.98
N ASP A 15 -19.25 12.17 4.59
CA ASP A 15 -18.93 12.97 3.39
C ASP A 15 -19.38 12.23 2.12
N LEU A 16 -19.14 10.95 2.02
CA LEU A 16 -19.63 10.10 0.92
C LEU A 16 -21.17 10.10 0.87
N GLN A 17 -21.83 9.97 2.01
CA GLN A 17 -23.28 9.99 2.11
C GLN A 17 -23.86 11.33 1.66
N ARG A 18 -23.28 12.47 2.06
CA ARG A 18 -23.69 13.82 1.60
C ARG A 18 -23.60 13.97 0.09
N LEU A 19 -22.68 13.27 -0.55
CA LEU A 19 -22.51 13.25 -2.00
C LEU A 19 -23.38 12.20 -2.72
N GLY A 20 -24.25 11.50 -1.98
CA GLY A 20 -25.11 10.44 -2.52
C GLY A 20 -24.33 9.19 -2.94
N ILE A 21 -23.12 9.00 -2.43
CA ILE A 21 -22.28 7.84 -2.76
C ILE A 21 -22.57 6.72 -1.77
N ALA A 22 -23.07 5.60 -2.28
CA ALA A 22 -23.35 4.42 -1.47
C ALA A 22 -22.04 3.77 -0.99
N ALA A 23 -21.80 3.83 0.30
CA ALA A 23 -20.61 3.30 0.94
C ALA A 23 -20.89 2.69 2.30
N SER A 24 -20.09 1.71 2.70
CA SER A 24 -20.19 1.04 4.00
C SER A 24 -18.81 0.76 4.58
N PRO A 25 -18.70 0.60 5.91
CA PRO A 25 -17.47 0.11 6.51
C PRO A 25 -17.09 -1.26 5.94
N MET A 26 -15.81 -1.52 5.76
CA MET A 26 -15.31 -2.87 5.51
C MET A 26 -15.39 -3.70 6.79
N ALA A 27 -15.56 -5.01 6.62
CA ALA A 27 -15.82 -5.90 7.76
C ALA A 27 -14.58 -6.13 8.64
N LEU A 28 -13.41 -6.20 8.04
CA LEU A 28 -12.18 -6.60 8.72
C LEU A 28 -11.22 -5.42 8.94
N SER A 29 -11.16 -4.49 7.99
CA SER A 29 -10.27 -3.34 8.13
C SER A 29 -10.94 -2.19 8.88
N PRO A 30 -10.37 -1.73 10.01
CA PRO A 30 -10.93 -0.62 10.80
C PRO A 30 -10.90 0.73 10.06
N LEU A 31 -10.04 0.88 9.06
CA LEU A 31 -9.89 2.08 8.24
C LEU A 31 -10.52 1.93 6.84
N GLY A 32 -11.06 0.75 6.56
CA GLY A 32 -11.59 0.42 5.25
C GLY A 32 -13.02 0.91 5.04
N ILE A 33 -13.27 1.47 3.84
CA ILE A 33 -14.59 1.82 3.33
C ILE A 33 -14.77 1.11 2.00
N ARG A 34 -15.90 0.43 1.83
CA ARG A 34 -16.33 -0.18 0.58
C ARG A 34 -17.29 0.76 -0.12
N VAL A 35 -16.93 1.21 -1.32
CA VAL A 35 -17.84 1.90 -2.23
C VAL A 35 -18.54 0.86 -3.09
N GLN A 36 -19.87 0.94 -3.20
CA GLN A 36 -20.69 -0.11 -3.82
C GLN A 36 -20.79 0.03 -5.34
N GLU A 37 -20.48 1.20 -5.89
CA GLU A 37 -20.55 1.50 -7.31
C GLU A 37 -19.19 1.87 -7.90
N ARG A 38 -19.05 1.76 -9.22
CA ARG A 38 -17.89 2.28 -9.92
C ARG A 38 -18.00 3.79 -10.03
N LEU A 39 -17.10 4.49 -9.36
CA LEU A 39 -17.01 5.94 -9.40
C LEU A 39 -15.79 6.39 -10.18
N SER A 40 -15.91 7.52 -10.86
CA SER A 40 -14.74 8.26 -11.31
C SER A 40 -13.92 8.66 -10.08
N LEU A 41 -12.60 8.45 -10.14
CA LEU A 41 -11.67 8.81 -9.05
C LEU A 41 -11.74 10.31 -8.70
N THR A 42 -12.10 11.14 -9.67
CA THR A 42 -12.27 12.60 -9.48
C THR A 42 -13.45 12.94 -8.57
N ARG A 43 -14.44 12.05 -8.44
CA ARG A 43 -15.61 12.22 -7.58
C ARG A 43 -15.37 11.77 -6.13
N LEU A 44 -14.27 11.09 -5.85
CA LEU A 44 -13.98 10.62 -4.49
C LEU A 44 -13.40 11.76 -3.66
N PRO A 45 -14.12 12.22 -2.62
CA PRO A 45 -13.59 13.22 -1.71
C PRO A 45 -12.35 12.67 -1.00
N GLY A 46 -11.42 13.54 -0.66
CA GLY A 46 -10.23 13.18 0.09
C GLY A 46 -9.15 12.42 -0.69
N LEU A 47 -9.39 11.99 -1.96
CA LEU A 47 -8.35 11.32 -2.74
C LEU A 47 -7.23 12.27 -3.16
N LYS A 48 -7.59 13.49 -3.58
CA LYS A 48 -6.61 14.52 -3.99
C LYS A 48 -5.83 15.11 -2.81
N THR A 49 -6.45 15.15 -1.64
CA THR A 49 -5.86 15.68 -0.40
C THR A 49 -5.09 14.63 0.40
N GLY A 50 -5.19 13.35 0.01
CA GLY A 50 -4.54 12.23 0.69
C GLY A 50 -5.21 11.82 2.01
N GLU A 51 -6.48 12.15 2.19
CA GLU A 51 -7.32 11.67 3.29
C GLU A 51 -7.74 10.22 3.09
N ILE A 52 -7.79 9.79 1.83
CA ILE A 52 -8.05 8.39 1.47
C ILE A 52 -7.06 7.88 0.42
N GLU A 53 -6.93 6.57 0.39
CA GLU A 53 -6.20 5.82 -0.63
C GLU A 53 -7.03 4.64 -1.12
N ILE A 54 -6.97 4.38 -2.44
CA ILE A 54 -7.64 3.20 -3.01
C ILE A 54 -6.76 1.99 -2.71
N GLN A 55 -7.31 1.07 -1.94
CA GLN A 55 -6.60 -0.13 -1.52
C GLN A 55 -7.58 -1.26 -1.21
N ASP A 56 -7.27 -2.45 -1.65
CA ASP A 56 -8.02 -3.67 -1.34
C ASP A 56 -7.97 -3.99 0.15
N GLU A 57 -9.05 -4.56 0.71
CA GLU A 57 -9.12 -4.88 2.13
C GLU A 57 -8.03 -5.86 2.56
N GLY A 58 -7.76 -6.90 1.77
CA GLY A 58 -6.69 -7.85 2.05
C GLY A 58 -5.32 -7.17 2.13
N SER A 59 -5.03 -6.22 1.23
CA SER A 59 -3.79 -5.43 1.30
C SER A 59 -3.70 -4.54 2.54
N GLN A 60 -4.85 -4.05 3.04
CA GLN A 60 -4.90 -3.28 4.29
C GLN A 60 -4.58 -4.18 5.49
N LEU A 61 -5.12 -5.41 5.51
CA LEU A 61 -4.88 -6.39 6.56
C LEU A 61 -3.42 -6.86 6.59
N VAL A 62 -2.82 -7.10 5.42
CA VAL A 62 -1.38 -7.44 5.33
C VAL A 62 -0.53 -6.33 5.96
N ALA A 63 -0.80 -5.06 5.66
CA ALA A 63 -0.08 -3.96 6.30
C ALA A 63 -0.34 -3.88 7.81
N ALA A 64 -1.56 -4.16 8.27
CA ALA A 64 -1.90 -4.18 9.69
C ALA A 64 -1.18 -5.31 10.45
N LEU A 65 -1.01 -6.48 9.82
CA LEU A 65 -0.32 -7.64 10.41
C LEU A 65 1.18 -7.42 10.62
N VAL A 66 1.81 -6.47 9.92
CA VAL A 66 3.20 -6.06 10.20
C VAL A 66 3.33 -5.50 11.61
N ASP A 67 2.25 -4.93 12.14
CA ASP A 67 2.16 -4.37 13.49
C ASP A 67 3.27 -3.35 13.78
N ALA A 68 3.58 -2.51 12.78
CA ALA A 68 4.61 -1.49 12.90
C ALA A 68 4.22 -0.44 13.94
N LYS A 69 5.13 -0.15 14.87
CA LYS A 69 4.92 0.79 15.98
C LYS A 69 5.60 2.12 15.71
N PRO A 70 5.09 3.22 16.28
CA PRO A 70 5.82 4.49 16.31
C PRO A 70 7.22 4.32 16.88
N GLY A 71 8.23 4.67 16.10
CA GLY A 71 9.64 4.54 16.48
C GLY A 71 10.37 3.37 15.82
N ASP A 72 9.65 2.38 15.27
CA ASP A 72 10.26 1.24 14.59
C ASP A 72 11.06 1.66 13.35
N ARG A 73 12.04 0.84 13.02
CA ARG A 73 12.70 0.81 11.71
C ARG A 73 12.10 -0.32 10.88
N VAL A 74 11.46 0.05 9.78
CA VAL A 74 10.71 -0.88 8.93
C VAL A 74 11.28 -0.89 7.53
N VAL A 75 11.31 -2.05 6.89
CA VAL A 75 11.56 -2.15 5.45
C VAL A 75 10.33 -2.74 4.76
N ASP A 76 9.86 -2.07 3.70
CA ASP A 76 8.91 -2.60 2.72
C ASP A 76 9.71 -2.97 1.47
N PHE A 77 10.01 -4.26 1.32
CA PHE A 77 11.03 -4.73 0.37
C PHE A 77 10.55 -4.74 -1.09
N CYS A 78 9.25 -4.88 -1.32
CA CYS A 78 8.62 -4.84 -2.65
C CYS A 78 7.50 -3.78 -2.66
N ALA A 79 7.87 -2.54 -2.34
CA ALA A 79 6.92 -1.46 -2.03
C ALA A 79 6.00 -1.07 -3.20
N GLY A 80 6.44 -1.29 -4.44
CA GLY A 80 5.69 -0.89 -5.63
C GLY A 80 5.36 0.60 -5.62
N ALA A 81 4.09 0.91 -5.83
CA ALA A 81 3.58 2.30 -5.75
C ALA A 81 3.22 2.74 -4.32
N GLY A 82 3.72 2.06 -3.29
CA GLY A 82 3.66 2.49 -1.90
C GLY A 82 2.33 2.25 -1.18
N GLY A 83 1.46 1.38 -1.68
CA GLY A 83 0.14 1.16 -1.06
C GLY A 83 0.21 0.69 0.40
N LYS A 84 1.05 -0.31 0.68
CA LYS A 84 1.28 -0.82 2.02
C LYS A 84 2.21 0.10 2.82
N THR A 85 3.24 0.65 2.20
CA THR A 85 4.11 1.68 2.78
C THR A 85 3.32 2.85 3.39
N LEU A 86 2.32 3.39 2.65
CA LEU A 86 1.44 4.45 3.15
C LEU A 86 0.63 4.01 4.38
N ALA A 87 0.22 2.75 4.43
CA ALA A 87 -0.50 2.22 5.58
C ALA A 87 0.40 2.14 6.82
N LEU A 88 1.61 1.61 6.64
CA LEU A 88 2.62 1.51 7.71
C LEU A 88 3.01 2.89 8.24
N ALA A 89 3.32 3.85 7.36
CA ALA A 89 3.71 5.20 7.75
C ALA A 89 2.63 5.91 8.56
N ALA A 90 1.36 5.75 8.17
CA ALA A 90 0.23 6.30 8.90
C ALA A 90 0.02 5.59 10.26
N GLN A 91 0.19 4.26 10.32
CA GLN A 91 0.14 3.48 11.56
C GLN A 91 1.25 3.90 12.54
N MET A 92 2.43 4.17 12.02
CA MET A 92 3.57 4.68 12.80
C MET A 92 3.45 6.16 13.18
N GLN A 93 2.40 6.86 12.74
CA GLN A 93 2.17 8.29 13.06
C GLN A 93 3.35 9.18 12.67
N ASN A 94 3.98 8.92 11.53
CA ASN A 94 5.18 9.62 11.07
C ASN A 94 6.39 9.53 12.04
N ARG A 95 6.40 8.58 12.97
CA ARG A 95 7.51 8.36 13.91
C ARG A 95 8.24 7.08 13.57
N GLY A 96 9.58 7.08 13.72
CA GLY A 96 10.43 6.00 13.25
C GLY A 96 10.86 6.20 11.80
N HIS A 97 11.26 5.14 11.12
CA HIS A 97 11.81 5.21 9.77
C HIS A 97 11.38 4.02 8.92
N ILE A 98 10.86 4.27 7.73
CA ILE A 98 10.51 3.24 6.76
C ILE A 98 11.42 3.38 5.54
N ILE A 99 11.99 2.28 5.08
CA ILE A 99 12.67 2.21 3.79
C ILE A 99 11.80 1.40 2.84
N ALA A 100 11.27 2.08 1.82
CA ALA A 100 10.45 1.50 0.77
C ALA A 100 11.33 1.14 -0.42
N CYS A 101 11.57 -0.15 -0.62
CA CYS A 101 12.43 -0.69 -1.67
C CYS A 101 11.60 -1.23 -2.83
N ASP A 102 12.10 -1.04 -4.05
CA ASP A 102 11.59 -1.71 -5.25
C ASP A 102 12.66 -1.67 -6.34
N VAL A 103 12.63 -2.60 -7.28
CA VAL A 103 13.52 -2.57 -8.46
C VAL A 103 13.01 -1.57 -9.52
N ASN A 104 11.76 -1.16 -9.43
CA ASN A 104 11.12 -0.26 -10.39
C ASN A 104 11.08 1.19 -9.88
N GLU A 105 12.01 2.00 -10.36
CA GLU A 105 12.12 3.42 -10.01
C GLU A 105 10.82 4.22 -10.28
N THR A 106 10.13 3.94 -11.39
CA THR A 106 8.88 4.64 -11.74
C THR A 106 7.79 4.39 -10.71
N ARG A 107 7.70 3.17 -10.18
CA ARG A 107 6.76 2.86 -9.10
C ARG A 107 7.11 3.60 -7.82
N LEU A 108 8.39 3.67 -7.46
CA LEU A 108 8.84 4.41 -6.28
C LEU A 108 8.62 5.92 -6.41
N LYS A 109 8.79 6.52 -7.59
CA LYS A 109 8.42 7.92 -7.83
C LYS A 109 6.94 8.18 -7.55
N ARG A 110 6.06 7.28 -8.02
CA ARG A 110 4.62 7.35 -7.70
C ARG A 110 4.35 7.17 -6.20
N ALA A 111 5.08 6.30 -5.53
CA ALA A 111 4.99 6.13 -4.08
C ALA A 111 5.35 7.43 -3.36
N ALA A 112 6.45 8.08 -3.73
CA ALA A 112 6.89 9.36 -3.15
C ALA A 112 5.86 10.49 -3.33
N GLU A 113 5.22 10.59 -4.49
CA GLU A 113 4.13 11.55 -4.74
C GLU A 113 2.93 11.29 -3.84
N ARG A 114 2.54 10.03 -3.68
CA ARG A 114 1.42 9.63 -2.82
C ARG A 114 1.72 9.89 -1.35
N LEU A 115 2.93 9.57 -0.88
CA LEU A 115 3.40 9.85 0.48
C LEU A 115 3.32 11.35 0.80
N ARG A 116 3.83 12.19 -0.10
CA ARG A 116 3.75 13.65 0.04
C ARG A 116 2.31 14.14 0.12
N ARG A 117 1.45 13.66 -0.78
CA ARG A 117 0.02 13.97 -0.79
C ARG A 117 -0.66 13.55 0.52
N ALA A 118 -0.30 12.39 1.05
CA ALA A 118 -0.83 11.85 2.31
C ALA A 118 -0.27 12.53 3.57
N GLY A 119 0.76 13.39 3.44
CA GLY A 119 1.42 14.03 4.58
C GLY A 119 2.29 13.06 5.39
N LEU A 120 2.83 12.04 4.73
CA LEU A 120 3.67 11.00 5.33
C LEU A 120 5.12 11.27 4.94
N HIS A 121 5.98 11.49 5.94
CA HIS A 121 7.35 11.97 5.73
C HIS A 121 8.43 11.14 6.43
N ASN A 122 8.07 10.07 7.11
CA ASN A 122 9.00 9.14 7.76
C ASN A 122 9.45 7.99 6.82
N VAL A 123 9.35 8.19 5.50
CA VAL A 123 9.63 7.17 4.49
C VAL A 123 10.72 7.63 3.54
N GLU A 124 11.76 6.81 3.40
CA GLU A 124 12.76 6.90 2.34
C GLU A 124 12.43 5.90 1.24
N THR A 125 12.54 6.29 -0.02
CA THR A 125 12.41 5.38 -1.16
C THR A 125 13.78 4.95 -1.67
N ARG A 126 13.94 3.66 -1.99
CA ARG A 126 15.21 3.11 -2.45
C ARG A 126 15.04 2.16 -3.61
N VAL A 127 15.66 2.48 -4.73
CA VAL A 127 15.75 1.58 -5.87
C VAL A 127 16.82 0.53 -5.58
N LEU A 128 16.45 -0.75 -5.72
CA LEU A 128 17.37 -1.88 -5.64
C LEU A 128 17.70 -2.36 -7.05
N THR A 129 18.92 -2.86 -7.24
CA THR A 129 19.32 -3.48 -8.51
C THR A 129 18.76 -4.89 -8.67
N SER A 130 18.60 -5.59 -7.55
CA SER A 130 18.03 -6.94 -7.45
C SER A 130 17.75 -7.25 -5.98
N GLU A 131 17.17 -8.43 -5.70
CA GLU A 131 17.00 -8.98 -4.34
C GLU A 131 18.34 -9.23 -3.62
N THR A 132 19.43 -9.38 -4.37
CA THR A 132 20.79 -9.59 -3.85
C THR A 132 21.64 -8.31 -3.78
N ASP A 133 21.02 -7.15 -3.93
CA ASP A 133 21.69 -5.85 -3.86
C ASP A 133 22.62 -5.76 -2.63
N ARG A 134 23.76 -5.10 -2.80
CA ARG A 134 24.75 -4.90 -1.72
C ARG A 134 24.16 -4.19 -0.51
N TRP A 135 23.19 -3.34 -0.73
CA TRP A 135 22.48 -2.63 0.33
C TRP A 135 21.79 -3.62 1.26
N VAL A 136 21.11 -4.65 0.71
CA VAL A 136 20.41 -5.69 1.48
C VAL A 136 21.39 -6.39 2.43
N LYS A 137 22.56 -6.79 1.92
CA LYS A 137 23.59 -7.45 2.73
C LYS A 137 24.12 -6.58 3.87
N ARG A 138 24.27 -5.26 3.62
CA ARG A 138 24.76 -4.29 4.63
C ARG A 138 23.73 -3.98 5.71
N HIS A 139 22.45 -4.20 5.44
CA HIS A 139 21.33 -3.90 6.38
C HIS A 139 20.73 -5.17 7.00
N LYS A 140 21.47 -6.29 6.96
CA LYS A 140 21.06 -7.52 7.64
C LYS A 140 20.83 -7.24 9.13
N ALA A 141 19.68 -7.71 9.65
CA ALA A 141 19.27 -7.54 11.05
C ALA A 141 19.19 -6.07 11.55
N SER A 142 18.90 -5.12 10.62
CA SER A 142 18.84 -3.69 10.94
C SER A 142 17.42 -3.14 11.10
N PHE A 143 16.40 -3.99 11.00
CA PHE A 143 15.00 -3.58 11.03
C PHE A 143 14.24 -4.33 12.11
N ASP A 144 13.30 -3.63 12.74
CA ASP A 144 12.36 -4.20 13.70
C ASP A 144 11.25 -4.98 13.00
N ARG A 145 10.87 -4.52 11.80
CA ARG A 145 9.83 -5.13 10.96
C ARG A 145 10.27 -5.19 9.50
N VAL A 146 9.91 -6.29 8.84
CA VAL A 146 10.15 -6.52 7.42
C VAL A 146 8.84 -6.90 6.75
N LEU A 147 8.44 -6.16 5.71
CA LEU A 147 7.33 -6.52 4.84
C LEU A 147 7.89 -6.95 3.49
N ILE A 148 7.50 -8.16 3.05
CA ILE A 148 7.80 -8.67 1.72
C ILE A 148 6.48 -9.03 1.04
N ASP A 149 6.01 -8.14 0.16
CA ASP A 149 4.84 -8.36 -0.71
C ASP A 149 5.36 -8.64 -2.12
N ALA A 150 5.95 -9.82 -2.27
CA ALA A 150 6.69 -10.23 -3.47
C ALA A 150 5.79 -10.35 -4.71
N PRO A 151 6.36 -10.21 -5.91
CA PRO A 151 5.67 -10.55 -7.15
C PRO A 151 5.09 -11.96 -7.09
N CYS A 152 3.86 -12.10 -7.57
CA CYS A 152 3.13 -13.38 -7.54
C CYS A 152 2.33 -13.57 -8.83
N SER A 153 1.67 -14.73 -8.97
CA SER A 153 0.81 -15.06 -10.12
C SER A 153 -0.37 -14.10 -10.34
N GLY A 154 -0.73 -13.29 -9.35
CA GLY A 154 -1.83 -12.34 -9.43
C GLY A 154 -3.22 -12.98 -9.50
N THR A 155 -3.37 -14.28 -9.24
CA THR A 155 -4.65 -15.01 -9.34
C THR A 155 -5.75 -14.39 -8.47
N GLY A 156 -5.41 -13.85 -7.30
CA GLY A 156 -6.34 -13.13 -6.42
C GLY A 156 -6.90 -11.82 -7.01
N THR A 157 -6.36 -11.35 -8.13
CA THR A 157 -6.82 -10.11 -8.78
C THR A 157 -7.76 -10.34 -9.97
N TRP A 158 -8.06 -11.59 -10.35
CA TRP A 158 -8.82 -11.92 -11.56
C TRP A 158 -10.20 -11.27 -11.61
N ARG A 159 -10.86 -11.09 -10.46
CA ARG A 159 -12.14 -10.37 -10.41
C ARG A 159 -12.02 -8.92 -10.89
N ARG A 160 -10.88 -8.27 -10.66
CA ARG A 160 -10.61 -6.87 -11.03
C ARG A 160 -9.93 -6.76 -12.39
N ASN A 161 -9.15 -7.77 -12.73
CA ASN A 161 -8.37 -7.87 -13.96
C ASN A 161 -8.67 -9.23 -14.63
N PRO A 162 -9.86 -9.43 -15.21
CA PRO A 162 -10.23 -10.71 -15.82
C PRO A 162 -9.28 -11.16 -16.92
N ASP A 163 -8.70 -10.21 -17.65
CA ASP A 163 -7.72 -10.48 -18.71
C ASP A 163 -6.42 -11.10 -18.18
N ALA A 164 -6.08 -10.89 -16.92
CA ALA A 164 -4.88 -11.47 -16.31
C ALA A 164 -4.94 -13.02 -16.29
N ARG A 165 -6.13 -13.59 -16.33
CA ARG A 165 -6.34 -15.03 -16.44
C ARG A 165 -5.81 -15.61 -17.77
N TRP A 166 -5.89 -14.81 -18.83
CA TRP A 166 -5.50 -15.22 -20.20
C TRP A 166 -4.08 -14.78 -20.54
N ARG A 167 -3.56 -13.81 -19.81
CA ARG A 167 -2.16 -13.41 -19.87
C ARG A 167 -1.38 -14.22 -18.85
N ALA A 168 -1.29 -15.54 -19.06
CA ALA A 168 -0.41 -16.36 -18.23
C ALA A 168 0.98 -15.71 -18.23
N PRO A 169 1.60 -15.47 -17.06
CA PRO A 169 2.95 -14.95 -17.04
C PRO A 169 3.85 -15.91 -17.83
N ASP A 170 4.66 -15.39 -18.71
CA ASP A 170 5.59 -16.18 -19.55
C ASP A 170 6.51 -17.07 -18.71
N LEU A 171 6.66 -16.72 -17.44
CA LEU A 171 7.47 -17.45 -16.46
C LEU A 171 6.80 -18.70 -15.89
N GLY A 172 5.48 -18.84 -15.99
CA GLY A 172 4.76 -19.92 -15.30
C GLY A 172 4.97 -19.93 -13.78
N LEU A 173 4.41 -20.95 -13.11
CA LEU A 173 4.56 -21.07 -11.64
C LEU A 173 6.02 -21.33 -11.22
N ALA A 174 6.74 -22.15 -12.00
CA ALA A 174 8.14 -22.47 -11.71
C ALA A 174 9.05 -21.25 -11.72
N GLY A 175 8.83 -20.31 -12.67
CA GLY A 175 9.59 -19.08 -12.73
C GLY A 175 9.28 -18.11 -11.58
N LEU A 176 8.04 -18.14 -11.05
CA LEU A 176 7.67 -17.34 -9.87
C LEU A 176 8.23 -17.90 -8.56
N VAL A 177 8.42 -19.22 -8.49
CA VAL A 177 9.03 -19.89 -7.31
C VAL A 177 10.54 -19.67 -7.27
N ALA A 178 11.16 -19.41 -8.43
CA ALA A 178 12.61 -19.17 -8.54
C ALA A 178 13.01 -17.71 -8.22
N LEU A 179 12.04 -16.78 -8.10
CA LEU A 179 12.27 -15.40 -7.66
C LEU A 179 12.36 -15.30 -6.14
#